data_6781311f5033f03d9a610b11c3f12f35
#
_entry.id   6781311f5033f03d9a610b11c3f12f35
#
_cell.length_a   1.000
_cell.length_b   1.000
_cell.length_c   1.000
_cell.angle_alpha   90.00
_cell.angle_beta   90.00
_cell.angle_gamma   90.00
#
_symmetry.space_group_name_H-M   'P 1'
#
loop_
_entity.id
_entity.type
_entity.pdbx_description
1 polymer ?
#
loop_
_entity_poly.entity_id
_entity_poly.type
_entity_poly.pdbx_seq_one_letter_code
_entity_poly.pdbx_strand_id
1 'polypeptide(L)'
;PQGISLIDPFRIGSFDFSKTQSIAGLTFTGPMKYYYLLLLVLIVVIAINLRLQDSRIGRAWEAIREDEVAARAMGINTRNVKLLAFAMGASFGGISGGMFSAIQGFISPESFILVESIMVLSMVVLGGMGNVWGVVIGAVLLSFVPEILRYTVEPAQKAIFGRMILDPEVIRMLLFGLALVLMMLFRPAGILPSALRKRELETRRNDR
;
A
#
# COMPACT_ATOMS: atom_id res chain seq x y z
N PRO A 1 -2.27 7.10 26.24
CA PRO A 1 -1.40 8.10 25.60
C PRO A 1 -2.25 9.00 24.73
N GLN A 2 -2.22 10.30 25.02
CA GLN A 2 -2.98 11.27 24.23
C GLN A 2 -2.29 11.41 22.87
N GLY A 3 -3.04 11.32 21.78
CA GLY A 3 -2.53 11.57 20.44
C GLY A 3 -2.16 13.03 20.22
N ILE A 4 -1.58 13.35 19.08
CA ILE A 4 -1.29 14.72 18.65
C ILE A 4 -2.52 15.23 17.91
N SER A 5 -3.14 16.29 18.43
CA SER A 5 -4.31 16.97 17.85
C SER A 5 -3.92 18.34 17.31
N LEU A 6 -4.80 18.97 16.55
CA LEU A 6 -4.61 20.30 15.96
C LEU A 6 -3.43 20.35 14.97
N ILE A 7 -3.29 19.29 14.16
CA ILE A 7 -2.32 19.28 13.07
C ILE A 7 -2.82 20.23 11.98
N ASP A 8 -1.98 21.20 11.61
CA ASP A 8 -2.31 22.15 10.57
C ASP A 8 -2.56 21.44 9.23
N PRO A 9 -3.64 21.81 8.52
CA PRO A 9 -3.91 21.25 7.20
C PRO A 9 -2.80 21.64 6.22
N PHE A 10 -2.63 20.81 5.19
CA PHE A 10 -1.61 21.06 4.17
C PHE A 10 -1.89 22.37 3.43
N ARG A 11 -0.89 23.25 3.39
CA ARG A 11 -0.96 24.57 2.72
C ARG A 11 0.22 24.77 1.81
N ILE A 12 -0.03 25.32 0.63
CA ILE A 12 1.02 25.77 -0.29
C ILE A 12 0.85 27.28 -0.48
N GLY A 13 1.67 28.06 0.19
CA GLY A 13 1.53 29.52 0.19
C GLY A 13 0.18 29.96 0.76
N SER A 14 -0.61 30.69 -0.02
CA SER A 14 -1.96 31.14 0.34
C SER A 14 -3.06 30.10 0.04
N PHE A 15 -2.73 28.97 -0.59
CA PHE A 15 -3.68 27.93 -0.96
C PHE A 15 -3.85 26.92 0.17
N ASP A 16 -5.05 26.91 0.77
CA ASP A 16 -5.43 26.03 1.87
C ASP A 16 -6.25 24.84 1.34
N PHE A 17 -5.79 23.63 1.58
CA PHE A 17 -6.46 22.42 1.08
C PHE A 17 -7.69 22.04 1.90
N SER A 18 -7.84 22.52 3.13
CA SER A 18 -8.99 22.18 3.98
C SER A 18 -10.22 23.03 3.68
N LYS A 19 -10.04 24.27 3.17
CA LYS A 19 -11.15 25.21 2.94
C LYS A 19 -11.77 25.01 1.57
N THR A 20 -13.10 25.17 1.49
CA THR A 20 -13.81 25.24 0.21
C THR A 20 -13.42 26.50 -0.53
N GLN A 21 -13.01 26.40 -1.78
CA GLN A 21 -12.67 27.52 -2.64
C GLN A 21 -13.40 27.38 -3.98
N SER A 22 -13.92 28.49 -4.48
CA SER A 22 -14.46 28.55 -5.84
C SER A 22 -13.40 29.11 -6.79
N ILE A 23 -13.00 28.34 -7.78
CA ILE A 23 -12.08 28.72 -8.84
C ILE A 23 -12.83 28.58 -10.15
N ALA A 24 -12.94 29.69 -10.92
CA ALA A 24 -13.61 29.72 -12.22
C ALA A 24 -15.06 29.14 -12.20
N GLY A 25 -15.83 29.42 -11.13
CA GLY A 25 -17.21 28.95 -11.01
C GLY A 25 -17.39 27.50 -10.55
N LEU A 26 -16.31 26.75 -10.37
CA LEU A 26 -16.33 25.41 -9.79
C LEU A 26 -15.97 25.46 -8.30
N THR A 27 -16.81 24.87 -7.45
CA THR A 27 -16.57 24.78 -6.01
C THR A 27 -15.78 23.54 -5.67
N PHE A 28 -14.52 23.72 -5.24
CA PHE A 28 -13.66 22.64 -4.76
C PHE A 28 -13.77 22.52 -3.23
N THR A 29 -14.36 21.43 -2.78
CA THR A 29 -14.42 21.11 -1.35
C THR A 29 -13.06 20.60 -0.85
N GLY A 30 -12.78 20.70 0.47
CA GLY A 30 -11.54 20.22 1.07
C GLY A 30 -11.21 18.76 0.70
N PRO A 31 -12.11 17.79 0.91
CA PRO A 31 -11.87 16.39 0.53
C PRO A 31 -11.52 16.18 -0.95
N MET A 32 -12.15 16.95 -1.85
CA MET A 32 -11.88 16.86 -3.27
C MET A 32 -10.45 17.32 -3.63
N LYS A 33 -9.98 18.38 -2.98
CA LYS A 33 -8.60 18.85 -3.16
C LYS A 33 -7.57 17.82 -2.66
N TYR A 34 -7.80 17.24 -1.48
CA TYR A 34 -6.95 16.16 -0.97
C TYR A 34 -6.96 14.93 -1.87
N TYR A 35 -8.10 14.58 -2.45
CA TYR A 35 -8.18 13.48 -3.41
C TYR A 35 -7.25 13.70 -4.62
N TYR A 36 -7.32 14.88 -5.26
CA TYR A 36 -6.45 15.19 -6.40
C TYR A 36 -4.97 15.29 -6.00
N LEU A 37 -4.68 15.82 -4.81
CA LEU A 37 -3.32 15.87 -4.29
C LEU A 37 -2.76 14.46 -4.06
N LEU A 38 -3.52 13.57 -3.42
CA LEU A 38 -3.12 12.18 -3.21
C LEU A 38 -2.96 11.43 -4.54
N LEU A 39 -3.86 11.65 -5.50
CA LEU A 39 -3.76 11.07 -6.83
C LEU A 39 -2.48 11.51 -7.55
N LEU A 40 -2.14 12.79 -7.46
CA LEU A 40 -0.90 13.32 -8.03
C LEU A 40 0.32 12.69 -7.36
N VAL A 41 0.36 12.64 -6.03
CA VAL A 41 1.45 11.98 -5.28
C VAL A 41 1.57 10.51 -5.67
N LEU A 42 0.45 9.79 -5.80
CA LEU A 42 0.43 8.40 -6.23
C LEU A 42 1.04 8.22 -7.63
N ILE A 43 0.64 9.06 -8.59
CA ILE A 43 1.19 9.03 -9.96
C ILE A 43 2.70 9.27 -9.94
N VAL A 44 3.16 10.26 -9.18
CA VAL A 44 4.60 10.55 -9.04
C VAL A 44 5.35 9.38 -8.42
N VAL A 45 4.83 8.78 -7.36
CA VAL A 45 5.44 7.61 -6.71
C VAL A 45 5.50 6.42 -7.67
N ILE A 46 4.44 6.15 -8.42
CA ILE A 46 4.43 5.08 -9.45
C ILE A 46 5.49 5.37 -10.51
N ALA A 47 5.55 6.59 -11.03
CA ALA A 47 6.53 6.96 -12.06
C ALA A 47 7.98 6.83 -11.57
N ILE A 48 8.25 7.23 -10.32
CA ILE A 48 9.57 7.04 -9.69
C ILE A 48 9.89 5.56 -9.56
N ASN A 49 8.97 4.73 -9.06
CA ASN A 49 9.21 3.30 -8.88
C ASN A 49 9.46 2.58 -10.22
N LEU A 50 8.68 2.90 -11.27
CA LEU A 50 8.89 2.32 -12.60
C LEU A 50 10.27 2.69 -13.17
N ARG A 51 10.65 3.96 -13.08
CA ARG A 51 12.00 4.39 -13.52
C ARG A 51 13.12 3.76 -12.70
N LEU A 52 12.86 3.56 -11.41
CA LEU A 52 13.83 2.98 -10.50
C LEU A 52 14.09 1.51 -10.80
N GLN A 53 13.04 0.74 -11.13
CA GLN A 53 13.19 -0.67 -11.55
C GLN A 53 14.15 -0.84 -12.73
N ASP A 54 14.06 0.03 -13.74
CA ASP A 54 14.89 -0.03 -14.94
C ASP A 54 16.26 0.64 -14.78
N SER A 55 16.51 1.26 -13.63
CA SER A 55 17.74 2.00 -13.35
C SER A 55 18.92 1.08 -13.00
N ARG A 56 20.14 1.65 -12.97
CA ARG A 56 21.34 0.94 -12.47
C ARG A 56 21.19 0.51 -11.01
N ILE A 57 20.49 1.33 -10.20
CA ILE A 57 20.23 1.07 -8.78
C ILE A 57 19.26 -0.11 -8.66
N GLY A 58 18.18 -0.12 -9.43
CA GLY A 58 17.21 -1.22 -9.45
C GLY A 58 17.85 -2.55 -9.79
N ARG A 59 18.69 -2.58 -10.84
CA ARG A 59 19.47 -3.78 -11.20
C ARG A 59 20.45 -4.22 -10.11
N ALA A 60 21.06 -3.27 -9.38
CA ALA A 60 21.92 -3.61 -8.26
C ALA A 60 21.15 -4.22 -7.09
N TRP A 61 19.92 -3.74 -6.82
CA TRP A 61 19.05 -4.38 -5.83
C TRP A 61 18.63 -5.79 -6.20
N GLU A 62 18.35 -6.01 -7.48
CA GLU A 62 18.00 -7.32 -8.01
C GLU A 62 19.18 -8.31 -7.89
N ALA A 63 20.39 -7.88 -8.27
CA ALA A 63 21.59 -8.69 -8.12
C ALA A 63 21.88 -9.06 -6.65
N ILE A 64 21.72 -8.10 -5.72
CA ILE A 64 21.89 -8.36 -4.27
C ILE A 64 20.82 -9.33 -3.75
N ARG A 65 19.61 -9.27 -4.27
CA ARG A 65 18.51 -10.16 -3.88
C ARG A 65 18.77 -11.60 -4.34
N GLU A 66 19.37 -11.80 -5.50
CA GLU A 66 19.71 -13.12 -6.03
C GLU A 66 20.89 -13.74 -5.27
N ASP A 67 22.02 -13.04 -5.21
CA ASP A 67 23.21 -13.46 -4.45
C ASP A 67 24.03 -12.25 -4.00
N GLU A 68 24.06 -11.99 -2.70
CA GLU A 68 24.80 -10.87 -2.13
C GLU A 68 26.31 -11.04 -2.27
N VAL A 69 26.81 -12.30 -2.19
CA VAL A 69 28.25 -12.58 -2.28
C VAL A 69 28.74 -12.36 -3.70
N ALA A 70 28.01 -12.88 -4.68
CA ALA A 70 28.29 -12.67 -6.09
C ALA A 70 28.21 -11.19 -6.48
N ALA A 71 27.18 -10.47 -6.03
CA ALA A 71 27.04 -9.04 -6.29
C ALA A 71 28.23 -8.24 -5.74
N ARG A 72 28.73 -8.60 -4.54
CA ARG A 72 29.90 -7.98 -3.93
C ARG A 72 31.18 -8.28 -4.72
N ALA A 73 31.34 -9.50 -5.20
CA ALA A 73 32.47 -9.90 -6.02
C ALA A 73 32.49 -9.15 -7.38
N MET A 74 31.32 -8.78 -7.90
CA MET A 74 31.17 -7.95 -9.10
C MET A 74 31.34 -6.44 -8.83
N GLY A 75 31.79 -6.05 -7.64
CA GLY A 75 32.12 -4.66 -7.28
C GLY A 75 30.92 -3.82 -6.79
N ILE A 76 29.76 -4.42 -6.55
CA ILE A 76 28.61 -3.70 -6.01
C ILE A 76 28.82 -3.47 -4.50
N ASN A 77 28.76 -2.21 -4.05
CA ASN A 77 28.77 -1.88 -2.64
C ASN A 77 27.41 -2.20 -2.01
N THR A 78 27.24 -3.45 -1.55
CA THR A 78 25.97 -3.98 -1.05
C THR A 78 25.43 -3.20 0.14
N ARG A 79 26.33 -2.68 1.03
CA ARG A 79 25.93 -1.86 2.18
C ARG A 79 25.21 -0.58 1.75
N ASN A 80 25.85 0.20 0.87
CA ASN A 80 25.31 1.50 0.45
C ASN A 80 24.03 1.32 -0.37
N VAL A 81 23.98 0.30 -1.21
CA VAL A 81 22.80 -0.02 -2.04
C VAL A 81 21.61 -0.46 -1.17
N LYS A 82 21.83 -1.24 -0.12
CA LYS A 82 20.79 -1.60 0.87
C LYS A 82 20.32 -0.36 1.64
N LEU A 83 21.26 0.48 2.14
CA LEU A 83 20.90 1.70 2.86
C LEU A 83 20.06 2.63 1.99
N LEU A 84 20.38 2.74 0.69
CA LEU A 84 19.59 3.53 -0.24
C LEU A 84 18.17 2.97 -0.40
N ALA A 85 17.99 1.64 -0.46
CA ALA A 85 16.67 1.03 -0.54
C ALA A 85 15.81 1.37 0.70
N PHE A 86 16.40 1.25 1.90
CA PHE A 86 15.72 1.63 3.14
C PHE A 86 15.39 3.13 3.19
N ALA A 87 16.33 4.00 2.79
CA ALA A 87 16.11 5.43 2.77
C ALA A 87 14.96 5.83 1.84
N MET A 88 14.88 5.23 0.65
CA MET A 88 13.79 5.47 -0.30
C MET A 88 12.45 4.97 0.23
N GLY A 89 12.41 3.75 0.77
CA GLY A 89 11.20 3.20 1.39
C GLY A 89 10.71 4.08 2.55
N ALA A 90 11.63 4.51 3.42
CA ALA A 90 11.32 5.42 4.52
C ALA A 90 10.80 6.79 4.04
N SER A 91 11.35 7.31 2.93
CA SER A 91 10.90 8.58 2.33
C SER A 91 9.46 8.47 1.83
N PHE A 92 9.10 7.39 1.15
CA PHE A 92 7.72 7.16 0.72
C PHE A 92 6.77 6.98 1.91
N GLY A 93 7.20 6.25 2.95
CA GLY A 93 6.47 6.13 4.20
C GLY A 93 6.27 7.47 4.91
N GLY A 94 7.31 8.30 4.96
CA GLY A 94 7.24 9.64 5.52
C GLY A 94 6.27 10.56 4.79
N ILE A 95 6.28 10.56 3.46
CA ILE A 95 5.31 11.31 2.64
C ILE A 95 3.88 10.84 2.92
N SER A 96 3.66 9.51 2.91
CA SER A 96 2.35 8.93 3.17
C SER A 96 1.84 9.27 4.57
N GLY A 97 2.69 9.15 5.60
CA GLY A 97 2.34 9.51 6.98
C GLY A 97 2.06 11.00 7.17
N GLY A 98 2.84 11.88 6.52
CA GLY A 98 2.59 13.31 6.52
C GLY A 98 1.27 13.69 5.87
N MET A 99 0.92 13.06 4.75
CA MET A 99 -0.38 13.26 4.08
C MET A 99 -1.54 12.74 4.94
N PHE A 100 -1.38 11.56 5.56
CA PHE A 100 -2.36 11.01 6.49
C PHE A 100 -2.64 11.97 7.64
N SER A 101 -1.59 12.50 8.26
CA SER A 101 -1.71 13.45 9.37
C SER A 101 -2.44 14.74 8.98
N ALA A 102 -2.14 15.29 7.81
CA ALA A 102 -2.73 16.51 7.31
C ALA A 102 -4.24 16.35 6.95
N ILE A 103 -4.65 15.14 6.53
CA ILE A 103 -6.05 14.83 6.22
C ILE A 103 -6.85 14.60 7.49
N GLN A 104 -6.32 13.81 8.43
CA GLN A 104 -7.00 13.47 9.67
C GLN A 104 -7.03 14.62 10.67
N GLY A 105 -6.03 15.52 10.66
CA GLY A 105 -5.88 16.59 11.66
C GLY A 105 -5.58 16.10 13.08
N PHE A 106 -5.54 14.77 13.27
CA PHE A 106 -5.31 14.11 14.55
C PHE A 106 -4.58 12.79 14.33
N ILE A 107 -3.57 12.48 15.13
CA ILE A 107 -2.86 11.21 15.13
C ILE A 107 -2.85 10.62 16.53
N SER A 108 -3.28 9.38 16.66
CA SER A 108 -3.13 8.59 17.88
C SER A 108 -2.24 7.37 17.66
N PRO A 109 -1.58 6.84 18.69
CA PRO A 109 -0.86 5.57 18.59
C PRO A 109 -1.74 4.41 18.12
N GLU A 110 -3.03 4.48 18.39
CA GLU A 110 -4.05 3.50 17.99
C GLU A 110 -4.29 3.46 16.48
N SER A 111 -3.87 4.52 15.75
CA SER A 111 -3.92 4.54 14.28
C SER A 111 -2.83 3.69 13.62
N PHE A 112 -1.85 3.18 14.40
CA PHE A 112 -0.68 2.42 13.91
C PHE A 112 -0.59 1.03 14.55
N ILE A 113 -1.70 0.32 14.58
CA ILE A 113 -1.77 -1.03 15.12
C ILE A 113 -1.20 -2.07 14.15
N LEU A 114 -0.82 -3.22 14.70
CA LEU A 114 -0.27 -4.34 13.93
C LEU A 114 -1.21 -4.80 12.80
N VAL A 115 -2.52 -4.74 13.04
CA VAL A 115 -3.55 -5.15 12.06
C VAL A 115 -3.47 -4.34 10.78
N GLU A 116 -3.29 -3.00 10.88
CA GLU A 116 -3.13 -2.15 9.70
C GLU A 116 -1.87 -2.49 8.90
N SER A 117 -0.78 -2.80 9.61
CA SER A 117 0.47 -3.26 8.96
C SER A 117 0.30 -4.59 8.23
N ILE A 118 -0.42 -5.54 8.83
CA ILE A 118 -0.76 -6.83 8.19
C ILE A 118 -1.64 -6.59 6.97
N MET A 119 -2.58 -5.65 7.03
CA MET A 119 -3.47 -5.32 5.92
C MET A 119 -2.69 -4.78 4.72
N VAL A 120 -1.79 -3.81 4.95
CA VAL A 120 -0.92 -3.26 3.90
C VAL A 120 0.00 -4.35 3.31
N LEU A 121 0.59 -5.20 4.17
CA LEU A 121 1.40 -6.34 3.72
C LEU A 121 0.58 -7.29 2.84
N SER A 122 -0.67 -7.57 3.23
CA SER A 122 -1.61 -8.40 2.47
C SER A 122 -1.87 -7.83 1.08
N MET A 123 -2.07 -6.53 0.96
CA MET A 123 -2.26 -5.84 -0.33
C MET A 123 -1.06 -6.04 -1.26
N VAL A 124 0.16 -5.93 -0.72
CA VAL A 124 1.40 -6.10 -1.48
C VAL A 124 1.61 -7.57 -1.90
N VAL A 125 1.41 -8.51 -0.99
CA VAL A 125 1.59 -9.95 -1.24
C VAL A 125 0.55 -10.45 -2.25
N LEU A 126 -0.71 -10.08 -2.05
CA LEU A 126 -1.83 -10.47 -2.93
C LEU A 126 -1.68 -9.85 -4.31
N GLY A 127 -1.27 -8.60 -4.39
CA GLY A 127 -1.00 -7.93 -5.67
C GLY A 127 0.13 -8.59 -6.47
N GLY A 128 1.17 -9.04 -5.77
CA GLY A 128 2.37 -9.66 -6.33
C GLY A 128 3.61 -8.82 -6.10
N MET A 129 4.47 -9.29 -5.20
CA MET A 129 5.74 -8.62 -4.88
C MET A 129 6.63 -8.49 -6.11
N GLY A 130 7.20 -7.30 -6.31
CA GLY A 130 8.09 -7.00 -7.43
C GLY A 130 7.39 -6.52 -8.71
N ASN A 131 6.07 -6.31 -8.67
CA ASN A 131 5.32 -5.69 -9.76
C ASN A 131 4.50 -4.51 -9.24
N VAL A 132 4.84 -3.29 -9.63
CA VAL A 132 4.16 -2.06 -9.19
C VAL A 132 2.66 -2.11 -9.51
N TRP A 133 2.30 -2.53 -10.73
CA TRP A 133 0.89 -2.63 -11.14
C TRP A 133 0.13 -3.70 -10.36
N GLY A 134 0.80 -4.82 -10.03
CA GLY A 134 0.24 -5.86 -9.18
C GLY A 134 -0.13 -5.31 -7.81
N VAL A 135 0.78 -4.60 -7.17
CA VAL A 135 0.55 -3.98 -5.86
C VAL A 135 -0.60 -2.97 -5.91
N VAL A 136 -0.66 -2.12 -6.94
CA VAL A 136 -1.77 -1.16 -7.11
C VAL A 136 -3.12 -1.89 -7.22
N ILE A 137 -3.20 -2.93 -8.04
CA ILE A 137 -4.43 -3.73 -8.19
C ILE A 137 -4.78 -4.45 -6.89
N GLY A 138 -3.80 -5.03 -6.20
CA GLY A 138 -4.00 -5.68 -4.90
C GLY A 138 -4.54 -4.71 -3.85
N ALA A 139 -3.98 -3.50 -3.77
CA ALA A 139 -4.44 -2.44 -2.88
C ALA A 139 -5.88 -2.02 -3.20
N VAL A 140 -6.21 -1.78 -4.47
CA VAL A 140 -7.57 -1.42 -4.90
C VAL A 140 -8.55 -2.53 -4.55
N LEU A 141 -8.26 -3.78 -4.92
CA LEU A 141 -9.15 -4.91 -4.64
C LEU A 141 -9.42 -5.07 -3.15
N LEU A 142 -8.37 -5.07 -2.32
CA LEU A 142 -8.53 -5.25 -0.88
C LEU A 142 -9.19 -4.04 -0.21
N SER A 143 -9.03 -2.83 -0.74
CA SER A 143 -9.72 -1.63 -0.22
C SER A 143 -11.22 -1.65 -0.51
N PHE A 144 -11.67 -2.34 -1.55
CA PHE A 144 -13.10 -2.51 -1.84
C PHE A 144 -13.78 -3.57 -0.96
N VAL A 145 -13.04 -4.55 -0.44
CA VAL A 145 -13.60 -5.63 0.37
C VAL A 145 -14.40 -5.14 1.58
N PRO A 146 -13.88 -4.22 2.43
CA PRO A 146 -14.65 -3.70 3.58
C PRO A 146 -15.95 -3.02 3.14
N GLU A 147 -15.90 -2.27 2.05
CA GLU A 147 -17.07 -1.55 1.55
C GLU A 147 -18.15 -2.50 1.03
N ILE A 148 -17.76 -3.52 0.27
CA ILE A 148 -18.67 -4.56 -0.20
C ILE A 148 -19.30 -5.29 0.99
N LEU A 149 -18.50 -5.64 2.00
CA LEU A 149 -18.99 -6.30 3.21
C LEU A 149 -20.02 -5.45 3.96
N ARG A 150 -19.75 -4.16 4.08
CA ARG A 150 -20.66 -3.22 4.73
C ARG A 150 -22.02 -3.20 4.03
N TYR A 151 -22.05 -3.15 2.71
CA TYR A 151 -23.30 -3.11 1.95
C TYR A 151 -24.01 -4.47 1.82
N THR A 152 -23.31 -5.59 2.00
CA THR A 152 -23.90 -6.92 1.82
C THR A 152 -24.19 -7.62 3.15
N VAL A 153 -23.24 -7.61 4.07
CA VAL A 153 -23.31 -8.39 5.31
C VAL A 153 -24.25 -7.74 6.35
N GLU A 154 -24.20 -6.43 6.49
CA GLU A 154 -25.08 -5.73 7.44
C GLU A 154 -26.57 -5.93 7.13
N PRO A 155 -27.06 -5.66 5.91
CA PRO A 155 -28.47 -5.89 5.61
C PRO A 155 -28.84 -7.36 5.61
N ALA A 156 -27.94 -8.27 5.20
CA ALA A 156 -28.19 -9.70 5.24
C ALA A 156 -28.36 -10.23 6.68
N GLN A 157 -27.49 -9.81 7.61
CA GLN A 157 -27.63 -10.18 9.02
C GLN A 157 -28.94 -9.65 9.63
N LYS A 158 -29.29 -8.38 9.35
CA LYS A 158 -30.54 -7.79 9.82
C LYS A 158 -31.77 -8.51 9.26
N ALA A 159 -31.73 -8.94 8.00
CA ALA A 159 -32.83 -9.68 7.36
C ALA A 159 -33.02 -11.10 7.91
N ILE A 160 -31.90 -11.80 8.20
CA ILE A 160 -31.93 -13.23 8.61
C ILE A 160 -32.11 -13.34 10.15
N PHE A 161 -31.41 -12.54 10.92
CA PHE A 161 -31.34 -12.67 12.39
C PHE A 161 -32.03 -11.55 13.16
N GLY A 162 -32.56 -10.54 12.47
CA GLY A 162 -33.21 -9.38 13.10
C GLY A 162 -32.25 -8.47 13.91
N ARG A 163 -30.99 -8.85 14.03
CA ARG A 163 -29.91 -8.11 14.74
C ARG A 163 -28.56 -8.37 14.13
N MET A 164 -27.60 -7.50 14.38
CA MET A 164 -26.20 -7.76 14.10
C MET A 164 -25.65 -8.77 15.09
N ILE A 165 -25.12 -9.90 14.61
CA ILE A 165 -24.50 -10.97 15.41
C ILE A 165 -22.99 -10.85 15.34
N LEU A 166 -22.46 -10.59 14.13
CA LEU A 166 -21.03 -10.46 13.88
C LEU A 166 -20.69 -9.04 13.44
N ASP A 167 -19.69 -8.46 14.10
CA ASP A 167 -19.13 -7.19 13.69
C ASP A 167 -18.50 -7.32 12.29
N PRO A 168 -18.84 -6.43 11.33
CA PRO A 168 -18.22 -6.42 10.01
C PRO A 168 -16.68 -6.39 10.04
N GLU A 169 -16.10 -5.80 11.08
CA GLU A 169 -14.66 -5.75 11.29
C GLU A 169 -14.04 -7.15 11.51
N VAL A 170 -14.70 -8.00 12.28
CA VAL A 170 -14.26 -9.39 12.53
C VAL A 170 -14.32 -10.20 11.25
N ILE A 171 -15.40 -10.03 10.47
CA ILE A 171 -15.55 -10.71 9.16
C ILE A 171 -14.45 -10.23 8.20
N ARG A 172 -14.14 -8.94 8.19
CA ARG A 172 -13.05 -8.36 7.41
C ARG A 172 -11.72 -9.01 7.72
N MET A 173 -11.34 -9.11 9.01
CA MET A 173 -10.10 -9.76 9.42
C MET A 173 -10.03 -11.24 9.01
N LEU A 174 -11.13 -11.97 9.16
CA LEU A 174 -11.21 -13.36 8.75
C LEU A 174 -11.01 -13.52 7.24
N LEU A 175 -11.67 -12.67 6.45
CA LEU A 175 -11.54 -12.71 5.00
C LEU A 175 -10.14 -12.33 4.52
N PHE A 176 -9.50 -11.35 5.15
CA PHE A 176 -8.11 -11.01 4.83
C PHE A 176 -7.16 -12.17 5.15
N GLY A 177 -7.29 -12.77 6.34
CA GLY A 177 -6.48 -13.93 6.71
C GLY A 177 -6.71 -15.11 5.76
N LEU A 178 -7.97 -15.39 5.44
CA LEU A 178 -8.33 -16.45 4.49
C LEU A 178 -7.79 -16.17 3.08
N ALA A 179 -7.93 -14.94 2.59
CA ALA A 179 -7.42 -14.54 1.28
C ALA A 179 -5.90 -14.72 1.18
N LEU A 180 -5.15 -14.37 2.25
CA LEU A 180 -3.71 -14.60 2.31
C LEU A 180 -3.37 -16.09 2.27
N VAL A 181 -4.04 -16.91 3.07
CA VAL A 181 -3.80 -18.37 3.10
C VAL A 181 -4.11 -18.99 1.74
N LEU A 182 -5.27 -18.67 1.15
CA LEU A 182 -5.64 -19.17 -0.17
C LEU A 182 -4.65 -18.71 -1.25
N MET A 183 -4.22 -17.45 -1.20
CA MET A 183 -3.23 -16.94 -2.16
C MET A 183 -1.89 -17.67 -2.02
N MET A 184 -1.41 -17.89 -0.80
CA MET A 184 -0.16 -18.64 -0.58
C MET A 184 -0.25 -20.10 -1.04
N LEU A 185 -1.41 -20.74 -0.89
CA LEU A 185 -1.63 -22.12 -1.31
C LEU A 185 -1.78 -22.25 -2.83
N PHE A 186 -2.59 -21.39 -3.46
CA PHE A 186 -2.95 -21.54 -4.87
C PHE A 186 -2.14 -20.68 -5.83
N ARG A 187 -1.70 -19.49 -5.37
CA ARG A 187 -0.96 -18.53 -6.21
C ARG A 187 0.12 -17.77 -5.43
N PRO A 188 1.21 -18.45 -5.01
CA PRO A 188 2.29 -17.81 -4.23
C PRO A 188 3.01 -16.68 -4.97
N ALA A 189 2.76 -16.53 -6.27
CA ALA A 189 3.30 -15.46 -7.09
C ALA A 189 2.51 -14.15 -7.02
N GLY A 190 1.30 -14.15 -6.45
CA GLY A 190 0.37 -13.03 -6.47
C GLY A 190 -0.51 -12.98 -7.72
N ILE A 191 -1.37 -11.94 -7.81
CA ILE A 191 -2.28 -11.75 -8.97
C ILE A 191 -1.48 -11.44 -10.23
N LEU A 192 -0.55 -10.50 -10.15
CA LEU A 192 0.35 -10.10 -11.24
C LEU A 192 1.81 -10.30 -10.82
N PRO A 193 2.35 -11.53 -10.97
CA PRO A 193 3.72 -11.81 -10.59
C PRO A 193 4.71 -11.03 -11.45
N SER A 194 5.85 -10.62 -10.87
CA SER A 194 6.98 -10.15 -11.66
C SER A 194 7.54 -11.30 -12.50
N ALA A 195 8.15 -10.97 -13.66
CA ALA A 195 8.72 -11.97 -14.57
C ALA A 195 9.78 -12.85 -13.89
N LEU A 196 10.56 -12.28 -12.97
CA LEU A 196 11.54 -12.98 -12.16
C LEU A 196 10.89 -13.99 -11.22
N ARG A 197 9.88 -13.57 -10.45
CA ARG A 197 9.18 -14.45 -9.51
C ARG A 197 8.53 -15.63 -10.22
N LYS A 198 8.03 -15.41 -11.43
CA LYS A 198 7.48 -16.49 -12.25
C LYS A 198 8.55 -17.52 -12.62
N ARG A 199 9.74 -17.06 -13.05
CA ARG A 199 10.89 -17.95 -13.38
C ARG A 199 11.37 -18.73 -12.17
N GLU A 200 11.55 -18.09 -10.99
CA GLU A 200 11.95 -18.76 -9.75
C GLU A 200 11.00 -19.91 -9.38
N LEU A 201 9.69 -19.71 -9.51
CA LEU A 201 8.69 -20.72 -9.18
C LEU A 201 8.64 -21.85 -10.22
N GLU A 202 8.87 -21.56 -11.50
CA GLU A 202 8.97 -22.57 -12.57
C GLU A 202 10.20 -23.46 -12.38
N THR A 203 11.36 -22.89 -12.04
CA THR A 203 12.59 -23.65 -11.75
C THR A 203 12.39 -24.58 -10.56
N ARG A 204 11.85 -24.09 -9.45
CA ARG A 204 11.55 -24.92 -8.26
C ARG A 204 10.52 -26.03 -8.52
N ARG A 205 9.64 -25.87 -9.49
CA ARG A 205 8.65 -26.87 -9.87
C ARG A 205 9.27 -28.00 -10.68
N ASN A 206 10.28 -27.67 -11.52
CA ASN A 206 10.97 -28.64 -12.34
C ASN A 206 12.00 -29.49 -11.55
N ASP A 207 12.45 -28.97 -10.40
CA ASP A 207 13.42 -29.65 -9.51
C ASP A 207 12.75 -30.62 -8.50
N ARG A 208 11.41 -30.77 -8.56
CA ARG A 208 10.62 -31.72 -7.77
C ARG A 208 10.08 -32.85 -8.61
#